data_ffd679295fd4cc5da7e3a68fdad2b074
#
_entry.id   ffd679295fd4cc5da7e3a68fdad2b074
#
_cell.length_a   1.000
_cell.length_b   1.000
_cell.length_c   1.000
_cell.angle_alpha   90.00
_cell.angle_beta   90.00
_cell.angle_gamma   90.00
#
_symmetry.space_group_name_H-M   'P 1'
#
loop_
_entity.id
_entity.type
_entity.pdbx_description
1 polymer ?
#
loop_
_entity_poly.entity_id
_entity_poly.type
_entity_poly.pdbx_seq_one_letter_code
_entity_poly.pdbx_strand_id
1 'polypeptide(L)'
;MSEKNQHHRLIILGSGPAGLTAAIYSARAILNPVVVSGREAGGQLMITTDVENYPGFPEGIKGPEMMELLKEQALRFGTKFLSGDVIEVDLRQRPFKLNLENKDTLTCDSLIISSGASARWLGLDSEKEFSGKGVSACATCDGFFFRDQDVGVVGGGDTALEEALYLANMCKSVTLIHRRDELRGSKIMQKRTIDHEKISFFWDTVVEEV
;
A
#
# COMPACT_ATOMS: atom_id res chain seq x y z
N MET A 1 13.99 -16.83 26.26
CA MET A 1 14.71 -15.63 26.74
C MET A 1 13.93 -14.43 26.24
N SER A 2 13.45 -13.54 27.11
CA SER A 2 12.63 -12.41 26.69
C SER A 2 13.54 -11.42 25.91
N GLU A 3 13.10 -11.06 24.72
CA GLU A 3 13.79 -10.13 23.81
C GLU A 3 13.69 -8.67 24.25
N LYS A 4 13.63 -8.45 25.57
CA LYS A 4 13.54 -7.10 26.15
C LYS A 4 14.77 -6.28 25.82
N ASN A 5 14.57 -5.12 25.17
CA ASN A 5 15.59 -4.11 24.87
C ASN A 5 16.73 -4.57 23.94
N GLN A 6 16.40 -5.00 22.72
CA GLN A 6 17.42 -5.28 21.70
C GLN A 6 17.78 -4.03 20.91
N HIS A 7 19.09 -3.83 20.71
CA HIS A 7 19.61 -2.80 19.81
C HIS A 7 20.00 -3.40 18.45
N HIS A 8 19.60 -2.72 17.37
CA HIS A 8 19.88 -3.11 16.00
C HIS A 8 20.51 -1.96 15.22
N ARG A 9 21.43 -2.26 14.33
CA ARG A 9 22.03 -1.25 13.44
C ARG A 9 20.97 -0.66 12.48
N LEU A 10 20.08 -1.51 11.96
CA LEU A 10 19.02 -1.13 11.05
C LEU A 10 17.73 -1.91 11.36
N ILE A 11 16.64 -1.20 11.56
CA ILE A 11 15.30 -1.76 11.59
C ILE A 11 14.54 -1.31 10.32
N ILE A 12 13.81 -2.25 9.73
CA ILE A 12 12.88 -2.01 8.64
C ILE A 12 11.48 -2.29 9.17
N LEU A 13 10.63 -1.27 9.19
CA LEU A 13 9.25 -1.38 9.66
C LEU A 13 8.33 -1.69 8.49
N GLY A 14 7.80 -2.90 8.48
CA GLY A 14 6.93 -3.44 7.44
C GLY A 14 7.61 -4.46 6.54
N SER A 15 6.90 -5.55 6.23
CA SER A 15 7.36 -6.70 5.45
C SER A 15 6.67 -6.82 4.08
N GLY A 16 6.07 -5.74 3.59
CA GLY A 16 5.59 -5.66 2.21
C GLY A 16 6.74 -5.62 1.20
N PRO A 17 6.45 -5.55 -0.11
CA PRO A 17 7.48 -5.60 -1.16
C PRO A 17 8.55 -4.51 -1.00
N ALA A 18 8.19 -3.32 -0.55
CA ALA A 18 9.14 -2.23 -0.29
C ALA A 18 10.11 -2.59 0.85
N GLY A 19 9.58 -3.12 1.97
CA GLY A 19 10.39 -3.54 3.11
C GLY A 19 11.32 -4.70 2.79
N LEU A 20 10.83 -5.71 2.07
CA LEU A 20 11.65 -6.85 1.67
C LEU A 20 12.72 -6.45 0.65
N THR A 21 12.41 -5.55 -0.28
CA THR A 21 13.42 -4.99 -1.19
C THR A 21 14.52 -4.25 -0.41
N ALA A 22 14.13 -3.39 0.53
CA ALA A 22 15.08 -2.71 1.40
C ALA A 22 15.92 -3.69 2.24
N ALA A 23 15.31 -4.77 2.72
CA ALA A 23 15.98 -5.82 3.48
C ALA A 23 17.05 -6.54 2.64
N ILE A 24 16.72 -6.92 1.40
CA ILE A 24 17.67 -7.57 0.47
C ILE A 24 18.89 -6.68 0.25
N TYR A 25 18.69 -5.42 -0.10
CA TYR A 25 19.80 -4.52 -0.40
C TYR A 25 20.64 -4.16 0.85
N SER A 26 20.01 -3.92 1.98
CA SER A 26 20.72 -3.61 3.22
C SER A 26 21.47 -4.82 3.80
N ALA A 27 20.91 -6.03 3.67
CA ALA A 27 21.61 -7.25 4.04
C ALA A 27 22.85 -7.50 3.17
N ARG A 28 22.73 -7.29 1.86
CA ARG A 28 23.88 -7.34 0.93
C ARG A 28 24.95 -6.28 1.23
N ALA A 29 24.55 -5.15 1.81
CA ALA A 29 25.46 -4.11 2.31
C ALA A 29 26.02 -4.40 3.72
N ILE A 30 25.79 -5.61 4.27
CA ILE A 30 26.29 -6.05 5.59
C ILE A 30 25.78 -5.15 6.73
N LEU A 31 24.56 -4.62 6.60
CA LEU A 31 23.94 -3.82 7.65
C LEU A 31 23.18 -4.66 8.68
N ASN A 32 23.06 -5.97 8.48
CA ASN A 32 22.35 -6.91 9.35
C ASN A 32 20.93 -6.42 9.71
N PRO A 33 20.07 -6.17 8.71
CA PRO A 33 18.75 -5.61 8.94
C PRO A 33 17.84 -6.55 9.73
N VAL A 34 16.97 -5.94 10.51
CA VAL A 34 15.84 -6.62 11.16
C VAL A 34 14.55 -6.04 10.59
N VAL A 35 13.71 -6.89 10.03
CA VAL A 35 12.37 -6.53 9.57
C VAL A 35 11.36 -6.78 10.69
N VAL A 36 10.60 -5.77 11.06
CA VAL A 36 9.45 -5.90 11.96
C VAL A 36 8.20 -6.01 11.10
N SER A 37 7.57 -7.19 11.08
CA SER A 37 6.57 -7.55 10.07
C SER A 37 5.16 -6.98 10.35
N GLY A 38 4.85 -6.63 11.60
CA GLY A 38 3.47 -6.33 11.99
C GLY A 38 2.57 -7.57 12.01
N ARG A 39 1.25 -7.36 12.15
CA ARG A 39 0.23 -8.43 12.12
C ARG A 39 0.00 -8.98 10.72
N GLU A 40 -0.01 -8.10 9.74
CA GLU A 40 -0.26 -8.42 8.34
C GLU A 40 1.06 -8.59 7.58
N ALA A 41 1.80 -9.66 7.94
CA ALA A 41 3.07 -9.97 7.30
C ALA A 41 2.90 -10.16 5.77
N GLY A 42 3.74 -9.50 4.97
CA GLY A 42 3.67 -9.51 3.51
C GLY A 42 2.82 -8.38 2.91
N GLY A 43 1.98 -7.71 3.73
CA GLY A 43 1.19 -6.54 3.33
C GLY A 43 0.12 -6.85 2.28
N GLN A 44 -0.25 -5.84 1.49
CA GLN A 44 -1.40 -5.90 0.56
C GLN A 44 -1.31 -7.00 -0.50
N LEU A 45 -0.11 -7.43 -0.89
CA LEU A 45 0.04 -8.52 -1.86
C LEU A 45 -0.38 -9.89 -1.34
N MET A 46 -0.50 -10.06 -0.02
CA MET A 46 -1.02 -11.32 0.57
C MET A 46 -2.51 -11.55 0.29
N ILE A 47 -3.25 -10.48 -0.02
CA ILE A 47 -4.69 -10.52 -0.33
C ILE A 47 -4.97 -10.24 -1.82
N THR A 48 -3.92 -10.05 -2.62
CA THR A 48 -4.01 -9.85 -4.07
C THR A 48 -3.88 -11.19 -4.78
N THR A 49 -4.68 -11.41 -5.83
CA THR A 49 -4.61 -12.62 -6.64
C THR A 49 -3.42 -12.58 -7.58
N ASP A 50 -3.55 -11.92 -8.71
CA ASP A 50 -2.53 -11.87 -9.76
C ASP A 50 -1.80 -10.53 -9.74
N VAL A 51 -0.48 -10.57 -9.85
CA VAL A 51 0.39 -9.40 -9.95
C VAL A 51 1.09 -9.44 -11.31
N GLU A 52 0.63 -8.59 -12.22
CA GLU A 52 1.14 -8.54 -13.61
C GLU A 52 2.09 -7.36 -13.87
N ASN A 53 2.13 -6.41 -12.93
CA ASN A 53 2.88 -5.16 -13.07
C ASN A 53 4.18 -5.12 -12.25
N TYR A 54 4.64 -6.25 -11.71
CA TYR A 54 5.93 -6.33 -11.04
C TYR A 54 7.00 -6.88 -12.01
N PRO A 55 8.09 -6.12 -12.28
CA PRO A 55 9.09 -6.53 -13.25
C PRO A 55 9.76 -7.85 -12.88
N GLY A 56 9.99 -8.71 -13.87
CA GLY A 56 10.66 -10.01 -13.72
C GLY A 56 9.71 -11.22 -13.81
N PHE A 57 8.40 -10.99 -13.88
CA PHE A 57 7.37 -12.03 -14.02
C PHE A 57 6.53 -11.77 -15.27
N PRO A 58 6.99 -12.18 -16.47
CA PRO A 58 6.33 -11.87 -17.74
C PRO A 58 4.93 -12.49 -17.87
N GLU A 59 4.68 -13.60 -17.18
CA GLU A 59 3.38 -14.29 -17.13
C GLU A 59 2.56 -13.89 -15.89
N GLY A 60 3.01 -12.87 -15.14
CA GLY A 60 2.45 -12.54 -13.83
C GLY A 60 2.86 -13.54 -12.74
N ILE A 61 2.46 -13.26 -11.51
CA ILE A 61 2.69 -14.13 -10.35
C ILE A 61 1.58 -13.91 -9.32
N LYS A 62 1.25 -14.92 -8.54
CA LYS A 62 0.34 -14.73 -7.39
C LYS A 62 0.99 -13.88 -6.31
N GLY A 63 0.21 -12.92 -5.75
CA GLY A 63 0.72 -12.03 -4.72
C GLY A 63 1.39 -12.74 -3.55
N PRO A 64 0.74 -13.73 -2.90
CA PRO A 64 1.35 -14.50 -1.81
C PRO A 64 2.65 -15.23 -2.21
N GLU A 65 2.69 -15.83 -3.40
CA GLU A 65 3.87 -16.51 -3.93
C GLU A 65 5.04 -15.53 -4.11
N MET A 66 4.78 -14.38 -4.71
CA MET A 66 5.78 -13.32 -4.86
C MET A 66 6.35 -12.88 -3.50
N MET A 67 5.48 -12.72 -2.50
CA MET A 67 5.92 -12.30 -1.17
C MET A 67 6.78 -13.35 -0.48
N GLU A 68 6.50 -14.64 -0.67
CA GLU A 68 7.33 -15.71 -0.12
C GLU A 68 8.70 -15.73 -0.81
N LEU A 69 8.78 -15.61 -2.14
CA LEU A 69 10.04 -15.52 -2.89
C LEU A 69 10.90 -14.33 -2.43
N LEU A 70 10.31 -13.16 -2.24
CA LEU A 70 11.02 -11.97 -1.73
C LEU A 70 11.54 -12.18 -0.30
N LYS A 71 10.76 -12.84 0.55
CA LYS A 71 11.14 -13.15 1.93
C LYS A 71 12.27 -14.17 1.98
N GLU A 72 12.19 -15.25 1.19
CA GLU A 72 13.26 -16.24 1.06
C GLU A 72 14.55 -15.58 0.57
N GLN A 73 14.46 -14.67 -0.40
CA GLN A 73 15.61 -13.93 -0.88
C GLN A 73 16.24 -13.05 0.22
N ALA A 74 15.42 -12.36 1.02
CA ALA A 74 15.91 -11.57 2.14
C ALA A 74 16.58 -12.45 3.22
N LEU A 75 15.98 -13.59 3.57
CA LEU A 75 16.52 -14.57 4.51
C LEU A 75 17.88 -15.14 4.03
N ARG A 76 18.00 -15.44 2.74
CA ARG A 76 19.26 -15.93 2.12
C ARG A 76 20.44 -14.99 2.37
N PHE A 77 20.20 -13.67 2.44
CA PHE A 77 21.23 -12.67 2.73
C PHE A 77 21.38 -12.34 4.23
N GLY A 78 20.67 -13.06 5.10
CA GLY A 78 20.83 -12.93 6.55
C GLY A 78 19.94 -11.90 7.22
N THR A 79 18.87 -11.43 6.54
CA THR A 79 17.83 -10.62 7.18
C THR A 79 17.17 -11.39 8.31
N LYS A 80 16.97 -10.75 9.45
CA LYS A 80 16.17 -11.30 10.56
C LYS A 80 14.76 -10.74 10.54
N PHE A 81 13.80 -11.53 10.99
CA PHE A 81 12.40 -11.13 11.08
C PHE A 81 11.94 -11.20 12.54
N LEU A 82 11.24 -10.13 12.97
CA LEU A 82 10.54 -10.07 14.23
C LEU A 82 9.04 -9.86 13.96
N SER A 83 8.23 -10.64 14.63
CA SER A 83 6.77 -10.45 14.61
C SER A 83 6.37 -9.49 15.71
N GLY A 84 5.38 -8.65 15.44
CA GLY A 84 4.80 -7.71 16.40
C GLY A 84 4.50 -6.36 15.79
N ASP A 85 3.50 -5.68 16.36
CA ASP A 85 3.11 -4.35 15.93
C ASP A 85 3.91 -3.29 16.68
N VAL A 86 4.50 -2.38 15.93
CA VAL A 86 5.06 -1.16 16.48
C VAL A 86 3.94 -0.15 16.65
N ILE A 87 3.69 0.24 17.89
CA ILE A 87 2.61 1.18 18.25
C ILE A 87 3.09 2.62 18.40
N GLU A 88 4.40 2.82 18.62
CA GLU A 88 4.99 4.13 18.78
C GLU A 88 6.43 4.13 18.34
N VAL A 89 6.90 5.24 17.76
CA VAL A 89 8.28 5.46 17.34
C VAL A 89 8.78 6.81 17.88
N ASP A 90 9.90 6.82 18.59
CA ASP A 90 10.58 8.04 19.00
C ASP A 90 11.83 8.28 18.13
N LEU A 91 11.76 9.30 17.28
CA LEU A 91 12.81 9.69 16.33
C LEU A 91 13.56 10.97 16.75
N ARG A 92 13.29 11.53 17.95
CA ARG A 92 13.86 12.81 18.40
C ARG A 92 15.36 12.72 18.67
N GLN A 93 15.84 11.54 19.02
CA GLN A 93 17.27 11.30 19.31
C GLN A 93 17.68 9.88 18.91
N ARG A 94 18.97 9.67 18.69
CA ARG A 94 19.53 8.34 18.45
C ARG A 94 20.07 7.73 19.75
N PRO A 95 19.98 6.39 19.91
CA PRO A 95 19.29 5.46 19.01
C PRO A 95 17.79 5.69 18.97
N PHE A 96 17.17 5.53 17.81
CA PHE A 96 15.71 5.59 17.65
C PHE A 96 15.06 4.48 18.47
N LYS A 97 13.86 4.73 19.00
CA LYS A 97 13.14 3.76 19.84
C LYS A 97 11.82 3.39 19.17
N LEU A 98 11.51 2.10 19.17
CA LEU A 98 10.26 1.55 18.70
C LEU A 98 9.63 0.75 19.85
N ASN A 99 8.43 1.12 20.25
CA ASN A 99 7.65 0.43 21.27
C ASN A 99 6.68 -0.53 20.60
N LEU A 100 6.73 -1.80 20.97
CA LEU A 100 5.85 -2.85 20.47
C LEU A 100 4.62 -3.01 21.35
N GLU A 101 3.54 -3.53 20.80
CA GLU A 101 2.28 -3.79 21.53
C GLU A 101 2.48 -4.71 22.73
N ASN A 102 3.39 -5.67 22.65
CA ASN A 102 3.75 -6.58 23.74
C ASN A 102 4.59 -5.94 24.86
N LYS A 103 4.79 -4.62 24.82
CA LYS A 103 5.61 -3.80 25.73
C LYS A 103 7.13 -4.00 25.63
N ASP A 104 7.60 -4.71 24.62
CA ASP A 104 9.02 -4.74 24.31
C ASP A 104 9.44 -3.43 23.62
N THR A 105 10.71 -3.04 23.80
CA THR A 105 11.29 -1.86 23.15
C THR A 105 12.47 -2.30 22.29
N LEU A 106 12.45 -1.93 21.03
CA LEU A 106 13.58 -2.06 20.13
C LEU A 106 14.28 -0.70 19.99
N THR A 107 15.58 -0.72 19.77
CA THR A 107 16.34 0.48 19.43
C THR A 107 17.15 0.27 18.17
N CYS A 108 17.37 1.34 17.39
CA CYS A 108 18.19 1.26 16.19
C CYS A 108 18.94 2.57 15.89
N ASP A 109 20.05 2.42 15.15
CA ASP A 109 20.80 3.56 14.64
C ASP A 109 20.11 4.19 13.44
N SER A 110 19.43 3.35 12.61
CA SER A 110 18.71 3.76 11.41
C SER A 110 17.40 3.01 11.30
N LEU A 111 16.38 3.69 10.76
CA LEU A 111 15.04 3.16 10.55
C LEU A 111 14.60 3.39 9.11
N ILE A 112 14.10 2.34 8.46
CA ILE A 112 13.37 2.43 7.20
C ILE A 112 11.89 2.19 7.51
N ILE A 113 11.02 3.12 7.12
CA ILE A 113 9.58 3.02 7.30
C ILE A 113 8.96 2.60 5.98
N SER A 114 8.42 1.39 5.95
CA SER A 114 7.75 0.76 4.80
C SER A 114 6.43 0.11 5.23
N SER A 115 5.69 0.82 6.07
CA SER A 115 4.45 0.34 6.71
C SER A 115 3.26 0.21 5.77
N GLY A 116 3.42 0.64 4.50
CA GLY A 116 2.37 0.54 3.49
C GLY A 116 1.18 1.46 3.74
N ALA A 117 0.07 1.09 3.13
CA ALA A 117 -1.22 1.74 3.29
C ALA A 117 -2.33 0.69 3.17
N SER A 118 -3.50 1.00 3.74
CA SER A 118 -4.70 0.19 3.57
C SER A 118 -5.74 0.98 2.78
N ALA A 119 -6.46 0.29 1.90
CA ALA A 119 -7.58 0.88 1.19
C ALA A 119 -8.67 1.33 2.18
N ARG A 120 -9.31 2.45 1.86
CA ARG A 120 -10.49 2.90 2.59
C ARG A 120 -11.73 2.51 1.81
N TRP A 121 -12.30 1.39 2.19
CA TRP A 121 -13.51 0.83 1.59
C TRP A 121 -14.77 1.62 2.01
N LEU A 122 -15.82 1.55 1.20
CA LEU A 122 -17.14 2.13 1.51
C LEU A 122 -17.84 1.36 2.63
N GLY A 123 -17.57 0.08 2.74
CA GLY A 123 -18.14 -0.82 3.75
C GLY A 123 -19.45 -1.47 3.32
N LEU A 124 -19.72 -1.50 2.01
CA LEU A 124 -20.89 -2.14 1.43
C LEU A 124 -20.65 -3.65 1.24
N ASP A 125 -21.69 -4.46 1.41
CA ASP A 125 -21.58 -5.91 1.18
C ASP A 125 -21.34 -6.22 -0.30
N SER A 126 -21.98 -5.50 -1.21
CA SER A 126 -21.76 -5.59 -2.66
C SER A 126 -20.30 -5.25 -3.05
N GLU A 127 -19.69 -4.26 -2.38
CA GLU A 127 -18.28 -3.93 -2.58
C GLU A 127 -17.35 -5.12 -2.32
N LYS A 128 -17.64 -5.92 -1.28
CA LYS A 128 -16.87 -7.13 -0.95
C LYS A 128 -17.10 -8.24 -1.99
N GLU A 129 -18.34 -8.41 -2.44
CA GLU A 129 -18.73 -9.42 -3.42
C GLU A 129 -18.03 -9.20 -4.76
N PHE A 130 -17.92 -7.94 -5.19
CA PHE A 130 -17.34 -7.55 -6.48
C PHE A 130 -15.85 -7.16 -6.39
N SER A 131 -15.23 -7.28 -5.23
CA SER A 131 -13.79 -7.03 -5.07
C SER A 131 -12.98 -7.95 -6.00
N GLY A 132 -12.14 -7.36 -6.86
CA GLY A 132 -11.40 -8.06 -7.90
C GLY A 132 -12.26 -8.54 -9.10
N LYS A 133 -13.55 -8.16 -9.15
CA LYS A 133 -14.49 -8.51 -10.23
C LYS A 133 -15.18 -7.27 -10.80
N GLY A 134 -14.56 -6.11 -10.69
CA GLY A 134 -15.13 -4.84 -11.12
C GLY A 134 -14.95 -3.75 -10.08
N VAL A 135 -14.78 -4.11 -8.82
CA VAL A 135 -14.47 -3.19 -7.71
C VAL A 135 -13.02 -3.33 -7.30
N SER A 136 -12.30 -2.22 -7.31
CA SER A 136 -10.89 -2.13 -6.94
C SER A 136 -10.63 -0.90 -6.11
N ALA A 137 -9.57 -0.94 -5.30
CA ALA A 137 -9.05 0.21 -4.56
C ALA A 137 -7.67 0.67 -5.09
N CYS A 138 -7.31 0.26 -6.31
CA CYS A 138 -6.02 0.57 -6.92
C CYS A 138 -6.15 0.72 -8.43
N ALA A 139 -6.28 1.94 -8.92
CA ALA A 139 -6.40 2.20 -10.35
C ALA A 139 -5.15 1.79 -11.14
N THR A 140 -3.96 1.94 -10.57
CA THR A 140 -2.71 1.54 -11.23
C THR A 140 -2.51 0.03 -11.29
N CYS A 141 -3.17 -0.72 -10.41
CA CYS A 141 -3.13 -2.18 -10.41
C CYS A 141 -4.08 -2.75 -11.47
N ASP A 142 -5.33 -2.31 -11.44
CA ASP A 142 -6.44 -2.97 -12.13
C ASP A 142 -7.00 -2.15 -13.30
N GLY A 143 -6.66 -0.88 -13.42
CA GLY A 143 -7.22 0.04 -14.43
C GLY A 143 -7.04 -0.43 -15.85
N PHE A 144 -5.97 -1.17 -16.14
CA PHE A 144 -5.71 -1.73 -17.47
C PHE A 144 -6.83 -2.67 -17.95
N PHE A 145 -7.45 -3.43 -17.05
CA PHE A 145 -8.53 -4.36 -17.37
C PHE A 145 -9.85 -3.66 -17.76
N PHE A 146 -9.96 -2.37 -17.44
CA PHE A 146 -11.15 -1.54 -17.75
C PHE A 146 -10.90 -0.54 -18.88
N ARG A 147 -9.89 -0.80 -19.71
CA ARG A 147 -9.59 0.02 -20.88
C ARG A 147 -10.81 0.14 -21.81
N ASP A 148 -11.02 1.37 -22.32
CA ASP A 148 -12.12 1.73 -23.20
C ASP A 148 -13.53 1.51 -22.60
N GLN A 149 -13.64 1.31 -21.29
CA GLN A 149 -14.90 1.19 -20.55
C GLN A 149 -15.25 2.48 -19.79
N ASP A 150 -16.51 2.60 -19.41
CA ASP A 150 -16.98 3.66 -18.52
C ASP A 150 -16.75 3.20 -17.08
N VAL A 151 -16.08 4.01 -16.25
CA VAL A 151 -15.70 3.65 -14.88
C VAL A 151 -16.13 4.71 -13.88
N GLY A 152 -16.38 4.28 -12.62
CA GLY A 152 -16.67 5.16 -11.50
C GLY A 152 -15.49 5.24 -10.53
N VAL A 153 -15.22 6.42 -9.98
CA VAL A 153 -14.28 6.63 -8.87
C VAL A 153 -15.03 7.28 -7.72
N VAL A 154 -14.94 6.68 -6.54
CA VAL A 154 -15.62 7.21 -5.34
C VAL A 154 -14.63 7.93 -4.44
N GLY A 155 -14.84 9.22 -4.25
CA GLY A 155 -13.99 10.02 -3.38
C GLY A 155 -13.90 11.49 -3.80
N GLY A 156 -13.03 12.26 -3.14
CA GLY A 156 -12.81 13.68 -3.44
C GLY A 156 -11.53 14.22 -2.81
N GLY A 157 -10.67 13.33 -2.29
CA GLY A 157 -9.30 13.64 -1.84
C GLY A 157 -8.28 13.38 -2.94
N ASP A 158 -7.01 13.71 -2.68
CA ASP A 158 -5.93 13.59 -3.68
C ASP A 158 -5.88 12.20 -4.33
N THR A 159 -5.96 11.11 -3.56
CA THR A 159 -5.95 9.75 -4.10
C THR A 159 -7.05 9.54 -5.14
N ALA A 160 -8.29 9.93 -4.86
CA ALA A 160 -9.40 9.76 -5.81
C ALA A 160 -9.21 10.61 -7.08
N LEU A 161 -8.65 11.81 -6.95
CA LEU A 161 -8.35 12.69 -8.08
C LEU A 161 -7.19 12.14 -8.94
N GLU A 162 -6.14 11.61 -8.30
CA GLU A 162 -5.02 10.95 -9.01
C GLU A 162 -5.50 9.70 -9.75
N GLU A 163 -6.30 8.87 -9.12
CA GLU A 163 -6.84 7.66 -9.75
C GLU A 163 -7.81 7.99 -10.88
N ALA A 164 -8.68 8.99 -10.72
CA ALA A 164 -9.57 9.44 -11.79
C ALA A 164 -8.78 9.96 -13.01
N LEU A 165 -7.75 10.76 -12.79
CA LEU A 165 -6.86 11.25 -13.86
C LEU A 165 -6.08 10.11 -14.53
N TYR A 166 -5.63 9.13 -13.75
CA TYR A 166 -4.94 7.96 -14.28
C TYR A 166 -5.86 7.14 -15.19
N LEU A 167 -7.06 6.82 -14.71
CA LEU A 167 -8.07 6.06 -15.47
C LEU A 167 -8.53 6.80 -16.72
N ALA A 168 -8.66 8.12 -16.68
CA ALA A 168 -9.05 8.92 -17.83
C ALA A 168 -8.08 8.82 -19.02
N ASN A 169 -6.82 8.43 -18.79
CA ASN A 169 -5.86 8.19 -19.89
C ASN A 169 -6.19 6.92 -20.71
N MET A 170 -6.88 5.95 -20.11
CA MET A 170 -7.10 4.65 -20.74
C MET A 170 -8.57 4.26 -20.87
N CYS A 171 -9.43 4.73 -19.97
CA CYS A 171 -10.86 4.45 -19.99
C CYS A 171 -11.60 5.39 -20.97
N LYS A 172 -12.80 4.99 -21.36
CA LYS A 172 -13.66 5.79 -22.24
C LYS A 172 -14.17 7.03 -21.53
N SER A 173 -14.68 6.87 -20.31
CA SER A 173 -15.08 7.95 -19.43
C SER A 173 -14.86 7.59 -17.95
N VAL A 174 -14.75 8.60 -17.10
CA VAL A 174 -14.62 8.45 -15.64
C VAL A 174 -15.71 9.30 -14.99
N THR A 175 -16.50 8.70 -14.11
CA THR A 175 -17.46 9.43 -13.29
C THR A 175 -16.96 9.48 -11.84
N LEU A 176 -16.63 10.67 -11.36
CA LEU A 176 -16.22 10.86 -9.96
C LEU A 176 -17.44 11.12 -9.09
N ILE A 177 -17.69 10.22 -8.14
CA ILE A 177 -18.85 10.26 -7.24
C ILE A 177 -18.38 10.80 -5.89
N HIS A 178 -18.91 11.96 -5.49
CA HIS A 178 -18.53 12.61 -4.25
C HIS A 178 -19.72 13.04 -3.40
N ARG A 179 -19.66 12.74 -2.10
CA ARG A 179 -20.72 13.01 -1.13
C ARG A 179 -20.88 14.47 -0.72
N ARG A 180 -20.11 15.39 -1.31
CA ARG A 180 -20.16 16.84 -1.06
C ARG A 180 -20.18 17.57 -2.39
N ASP A 181 -20.45 18.87 -2.33
CA ASP A 181 -20.48 19.79 -3.45
C ASP A 181 -19.08 20.32 -3.86
N GLU A 182 -18.04 20.01 -3.06
CA GLU A 182 -16.65 20.43 -3.33
C GLU A 182 -15.63 19.35 -3.02
N LEU A 183 -14.53 19.33 -3.80
CA LEU A 183 -13.41 18.43 -3.62
C LEU A 183 -12.50 18.87 -2.46
N ARG A 184 -11.83 17.92 -1.84
CA ARG A 184 -10.91 18.15 -0.72
C ARG A 184 -9.44 17.94 -1.06
N GLY A 185 -9.13 17.46 -2.24
CA GLY A 185 -7.77 17.29 -2.73
C GLY A 185 -7.05 18.63 -2.89
N SER A 186 -5.76 18.60 -3.22
CA SER A 186 -4.98 19.80 -3.49
C SER A 186 -5.56 20.61 -4.65
N LYS A 187 -5.45 21.94 -4.61
CA LYS A 187 -6.05 22.81 -5.62
C LYS A 187 -5.56 22.52 -7.03
N ILE A 188 -4.31 22.08 -7.18
CA ILE A 188 -3.76 21.70 -8.47
C ILE A 188 -4.41 20.44 -9.02
N MET A 189 -4.67 19.44 -8.17
CA MET A 189 -5.32 18.20 -8.56
C MET A 189 -6.81 18.44 -8.86
N GLN A 190 -7.50 19.24 -8.02
CA GLN A 190 -8.87 19.67 -8.29
C GLN A 190 -8.99 20.27 -9.68
N LYS A 191 -8.14 21.27 -9.99
CA LYS A 191 -8.16 21.96 -11.29
C LYS A 191 -7.95 20.98 -12.45
N ARG A 192 -6.94 20.12 -12.38
CA ARG A 192 -6.66 19.13 -13.42
C ARG A 192 -7.83 18.18 -13.66
N THR A 193 -8.50 17.74 -12.59
CA THR A 193 -9.62 16.80 -12.67
C THR A 193 -10.88 17.49 -13.23
N ILE A 194 -11.17 18.72 -12.80
CA ILE A 194 -12.32 19.50 -13.28
C ILE A 194 -12.17 19.88 -14.75
N ASP A 195 -10.97 20.24 -15.18
CA ASP A 195 -10.70 20.65 -16.56
C ASP A 195 -10.58 19.46 -17.54
N HIS A 196 -10.66 18.20 -17.05
CA HIS A 196 -10.45 17.02 -17.88
C HIS A 196 -11.72 16.58 -18.61
N GLU A 197 -11.70 16.54 -19.94
CA GLU A 197 -12.85 16.28 -20.81
C GLU A 197 -13.56 14.92 -20.60
N LYS A 198 -12.83 13.91 -20.13
CA LYS A 198 -13.36 12.57 -19.87
C LYS A 198 -13.89 12.37 -18.46
N ILE A 199 -13.74 13.36 -17.57
CA ILE A 199 -14.14 13.23 -16.15
C ILE A 199 -15.41 14.03 -15.92
N SER A 200 -16.43 13.33 -15.45
CA SER A 200 -17.70 13.91 -15.00
C SER A 200 -17.87 13.76 -13.50
N PHE A 201 -18.81 14.47 -12.89
CA PHE A 201 -19.00 14.49 -11.45
C PHE A 201 -20.45 14.21 -11.07
N PHE A 202 -20.63 13.34 -10.08
CA PHE A 202 -21.86 13.26 -9.30
C PHE A 202 -21.57 13.83 -7.91
N TRP A 203 -22.04 15.04 -7.71
CA TRP A 203 -21.95 15.75 -6.45
C TRP A 203 -23.07 15.35 -5.51
N ASP A 204 -22.88 15.60 -4.19
CA ASP A 204 -23.85 15.32 -3.13
C ASP A 204 -24.43 13.90 -3.20
N THR A 205 -23.60 12.97 -3.69
CA THR A 205 -24.01 11.60 -4.02
C THR A 205 -23.21 10.59 -3.22
N VAL A 206 -23.87 9.57 -2.68
CA VAL A 206 -23.30 8.40 -2.04
C VAL A 206 -23.66 7.16 -2.83
N VAL A 207 -22.79 6.16 -2.79
CA VAL A 207 -23.04 4.84 -3.37
C VAL A 207 -23.69 3.99 -2.29
N GLU A 208 -24.85 3.42 -2.59
CA GLU A 208 -25.60 2.53 -1.71
C GLU A 208 -25.34 1.06 -2.04
N GLU A 209 -25.10 0.78 -3.31
CA GLU A 209 -24.83 -0.57 -3.84
C GLU A 209 -23.94 -0.46 -5.09
N VAL A 210 -23.15 -1.50 -5.36
CA VAL A 210 -22.26 -1.63 -6.53
C VAL A 210 -22.75 -2.78 -7.41
#